data_3044f9815c08188965375a03a7eb5120
#
_entry.id   3044f9815c08188965375a03a7eb5120
#
_cell.length_a   1.000
_cell.length_b   1.000
_cell.length_c   1.000
_cell.angle_alpha   90.00
_cell.angle_beta   90.00
_cell.angle_gamma   90.00
#
_symmetry.space_group_name_H-M   'P 1'
#
loop_
_entity.id
_entity.type
_entity.pdbx_description
1 polymer ?
#
loop_
_entity_poly.entity_id
_entity_poly.type
_entity_poly.pdbx_seq_one_letter_code
_entity_poly.pdbx_strand_id
1 'polypeptide(L)'
;MNINFRQLAQESTTLSHLMTDRVKVSTDEVINQYPEGITIDQFDSITMKEDQYYIATFKEDEKAYLNCGQVLSKVFDSFVKAFDGDIVGASDALKAEGGIKVKLSKGRTRGGNNITTVTVV
;
A
#
# COMPACT_ATOMS: atom_id res chain seq x y z
N MET A 1 34.90 -18.35 -1.86
CA MET A 1 33.75 -17.46 -1.53
C MET A 1 32.47 -18.24 -1.65
N ASN A 2 31.72 -18.31 -0.56
CA ASN A 2 30.42 -18.98 -0.57
C ASN A 2 29.32 -17.96 -0.89
N ILE A 3 28.65 -18.17 -2.01
CA ILE A 3 27.53 -17.35 -2.39
C ILE A 3 26.26 -18.04 -1.91
N ASN A 4 25.49 -17.36 -1.07
CA ASN A 4 24.20 -17.84 -0.63
C ASN A 4 23.10 -17.27 -1.53
N PHE A 5 22.73 -18.02 -2.56
CA PHE A 5 21.72 -17.58 -3.52
C PHE A 5 20.35 -17.35 -2.88
N ARG A 6 20.02 -18.16 -1.88
CA ARG A 6 18.74 -17.98 -1.15
C ARG A 6 18.71 -16.63 -0.43
N GLN A 7 19.80 -16.24 0.21
CA GLN A 7 19.92 -14.96 0.89
C GLN A 7 19.86 -13.79 -0.10
N LEU A 8 20.57 -13.91 -1.24
CA LEU A 8 20.53 -12.90 -2.29
C LEU A 8 19.11 -12.71 -2.85
N ALA A 9 18.39 -13.81 -3.07
CA ALA A 9 17.01 -13.76 -3.53
C ALA A 9 16.11 -13.07 -2.52
N GLN A 10 16.29 -13.34 -1.23
CA GLN A 10 15.53 -12.71 -0.16
C GLN A 10 15.83 -11.21 -0.02
N GLU A 11 17.08 -10.80 -0.22
CA GLU A 11 17.47 -9.39 -0.18
C GLU A 11 16.91 -8.61 -1.36
N SER A 12 16.81 -9.24 -2.54
CA SER A 12 16.28 -8.59 -3.74
C SER A 12 14.75 -8.59 -3.82
N THR A 13 14.09 -9.43 -3.02
CA THR A 13 12.63 -9.54 -3.02
C THR A 13 12.11 -9.71 -1.60
N THR A 14 11.46 -8.69 -1.08
CA THR A 14 10.84 -8.73 0.24
C THR A 14 9.33 -8.67 0.07
N LEU A 15 8.65 -9.72 0.50
CA LEU A 15 7.19 -9.82 0.45
C LEU A 15 6.59 -9.60 1.84
N SER A 16 5.39 -9.08 1.88
CA SER A 16 4.68 -8.80 3.11
C SER A 16 3.77 -9.96 3.51
N HIS A 17 3.65 -10.18 4.82
CA HIS A 17 2.67 -11.13 5.36
C HIS A 17 1.22 -10.71 5.03
N LEU A 18 0.99 -9.43 4.74
CA LEU A 18 -0.34 -8.94 4.33
C LEU A 18 -0.81 -9.53 2.99
N MET A 19 0.11 -10.07 2.20
CA MET A 19 -0.21 -10.73 0.92
C MET A 19 -0.68 -12.17 1.11
N THR A 20 -0.46 -12.77 2.28
CA THR A 20 -0.80 -14.16 2.56
C THR A 20 -2.32 -14.35 2.56
N ASP A 21 -2.79 -15.32 1.78
CA ASP A 21 -4.22 -15.65 1.64
C ASP A 21 -5.11 -14.49 1.17
N ARG A 22 -4.50 -13.48 0.53
CA ARG A 22 -5.20 -12.34 -0.03
C ARG A 22 -4.96 -12.24 -1.53
N VAL A 23 -5.95 -11.70 -2.22
CA VAL A 23 -5.89 -11.47 -3.67
C VAL A 23 -5.55 -10.00 -3.92
N LYS A 24 -4.63 -9.76 -4.84
CA LYS A 24 -4.24 -8.41 -5.24
C LYS A 24 -5.37 -7.70 -5.97
N VAL A 25 -5.66 -6.47 -5.56
CA VAL A 25 -6.57 -5.58 -6.29
C VAL A 25 -5.82 -4.30 -6.69
N SER A 26 -6.21 -3.74 -7.81
CA SER A 26 -5.65 -2.48 -8.30
C SER A 26 -6.44 -1.29 -7.79
N THR A 27 -5.85 -0.08 -7.91
CA THR A 27 -6.55 1.17 -7.59
C THR A 27 -7.79 1.35 -8.47
N ASP A 28 -7.73 0.94 -9.74
CA ASP A 28 -8.87 1.01 -10.66
C ASP A 28 -10.05 0.16 -10.19
N GLU A 29 -9.76 -1.07 -9.73
CA GLU A 29 -10.79 -1.96 -9.18
C GLU A 29 -11.45 -1.35 -7.93
N VAL A 30 -10.64 -0.75 -7.06
CA VAL A 30 -11.14 -0.10 -5.84
C VAL A 30 -12.02 1.10 -6.19
N ILE A 31 -11.62 1.91 -7.16
CA ILE A 31 -12.43 3.06 -7.61
C ILE A 31 -13.80 2.58 -8.11
N ASN A 32 -13.83 1.49 -8.86
CA ASN A 32 -15.07 0.96 -9.43
C ASN A 32 -15.98 0.31 -8.40
N GLN A 33 -15.39 -0.45 -7.45
CA GLN A 33 -16.16 -1.21 -6.45
C GLN A 33 -16.53 -0.38 -5.23
N TYR A 34 -15.69 0.58 -4.86
CA TYR A 34 -15.83 1.38 -3.64
C TYR A 34 -15.75 2.88 -3.96
N PRO A 35 -16.71 3.41 -4.73
CA PRO A 35 -16.68 4.83 -5.15
C PRO A 35 -16.76 5.80 -3.97
N GLU A 36 -17.26 5.35 -2.82
CA GLU A 36 -17.36 6.18 -1.61
C GLU A 36 -16.14 6.11 -0.72
N GLY A 37 -15.20 5.22 -1.04
CA GLY A 37 -13.94 5.08 -0.30
C GLY A 37 -13.77 3.73 0.37
N ILE A 38 -12.59 3.53 0.89
CA ILE A 38 -12.20 2.34 1.65
C ILE A 38 -11.57 2.77 2.97
N THR A 39 -11.64 1.88 3.97
CA THR A 39 -10.98 2.11 5.26
C THR A 39 -9.72 1.27 5.32
N ILE A 40 -8.57 1.91 5.18
CA ILE A 40 -7.26 1.25 5.23
C ILE A 40 -6.88 1.07 6.70
N ASP A 41 -6.62 -0.17 7.10
CA ASP A 41 -6.30 -0.52 8.48
C ASP A 41 -4.88 -1.01 8.69
N GLN A 42 -4.21 -1.49 7.64
CA GLN A 42 -2.82 -1.90 7.71
C GLN A 42 -2.12 -1.58 6.38
N PHE A 43 -0.84 -1.33 6.46
CA PHE A 43 -0.01 -1.17 5.27
C PHE A 43 1.39 -1.72 5.52
N ASP A 44 2.09 -2.01 4.45
CA ASP A 44 3.47 -2.49 4.51
C ASP A 44 4.16 -2.13 3.19
N SER A 45 5.49 -2.13 3.20
CA SER A 45 6.25 -1.98 1.98
C SER A 45 6.78 -3.32 1.51
N ILE A 46 6.82 -3.51 0.21
CA ILE A 46 7.44 -4.68 -0.40
C ILE A 46 8.51 -4.21 -1.38
N THR A 47 9.52 -5.04 -1.55
CA THR A 47 10.59 -4.80 -2.51
C THR A 47 10.62 -5.94 -3.51
N MET A 48 10.53 -5.61 -4.79
CA MET A 48 10.68 -6.57 -5.88
C MET A 48 11.73 -6.04 -6.83
N LYS A 49 12.84 -6.76 -6.94
CA LYS A 49 14.04 -6.31 -7.68
C LYS A 49 14.55 -5.01 -7.06
N GLU A 50 14.55 -3.92 -7.83
CA GLU A 50 15.01 -2.61 -7.37
C GLU A 50 13.87 -1.68 -6.96
N ASP A 51 12.63 -2.12 -7.14
CA ASP A 51 11.45 -1.29 -6.89
C ASP A 51 10.85 -1.56 -5.52
N GLN A 52 10.49 -0.49 -4.84
CA GLN A 52 9.80 -0.55 -3.56
C GLN A 52 8.36 -0.06 -3.75
N TYR A 53 7.40 -0.83 -3.22
CA TYR A 53 5.99 -0.52 -3.30
C TYR A 53 5.37 -0.55 -1.92
N TYR A 54 4.26 0.17 -1.76
CA TYR A 54 3.38 -0.02 -0.63
C TYR A 54 2.20 -0.88 -1.01
N ILE A 55 1.78 -1.74 -0.08
CA ILE A 55 0.52 -2.46 -0.16
C ILE A 55 -0.28 -2.17 1.10
N ALA A 56 -1.59 -2.32 1.03
CA ALA A 56 -2.47 -2.03 2.15
C ALA A 56 -3.63 -3.01 2.20
N THR A 57 -4.10 -3.28 3.40
CA THR A 57 -5.37 -3.99 3.59
C THR A 57 -6.46 -2.99 3.94
N PHE A 58 -7.70 -3.32 3.65
CA PHE A 58 -8.84 -2.46 3.94
C PHE A 58 -10.01 -3.29 4.48
N LYS A 59 -10.82 -2.66 5.32
CA LYS A 59 -11.87 -3.36 6.07
C LYS A 59 -13.00 -3.88 5.19
N GLU A 60 -13.23 -3.24 4.06
CA GLU A 60 -14.32 -3.56 3.14
C GLU A 60 -14.14 -4.92 2.45
N ASP A 61 -12.89 -5.41 2.36
CA ASP A 61 -12.60 -6.75 1.82
C ASP A 61 -11.36 -7.34 2.49
N GLU A 62 -11.58 -8.21 3.47
CA GLU A 62 -10.51 -8.85 4.23
C GLU A 62 -9.69 -9.85 3.41
N LYS A 63 -10.21 -10.28 2.26
CA LYS A 63 -9.54 -11.25 1.38
C LYS A 63 -8.72 -10.58 0.29
N ALA A 64 -8.61 -9.27 0.30
CA ALA A 64 -7.88 -8.52 -0.70
C ALA A 64 -6.79 -7.66 -0.09
N TYR A 65 -5.75 -7.37 -0.88
CA TYR A 65 -4.80 -6.31 -0.55
C TYR A 65 -4.69 -5.37 -1.74
N LEU A 66 -4.55 -4.08 -1.45
CA LEU A 66 -4.44 -3.05 -2.46
C LEU A 66 -2.96 -2.83 -2.81
N ASN A 67 -2.65 -2.85 -4.10
CA ASN A 67 -1.37 -2.36 -4.59
C ASN A 67 -1.48 -0.85 -4.72
N CYS A 68 -0.81 -0.14 -3.81
CA CYS A 68 -0.92 1.31 -3.70
C CYS A 68 -0.20 2.01 -4.84
N GLY A 69 -0.86 2.97 -5.47
CA GLY A 69 -0.25 3.83 -6.47
C GLY A 69 0.64 4.90 -5.83
N GLN A 70 1.29 5.71 -6.68
CA GLN A 70 2.25 6.72 -6.23
C GLN A 70 1.66 7.72 -5.21
N VAL A 71 0.44 8.17 -5.43
CA VAL A 71 -0.17 9.18 -4.56
C VAL A 71 -0.47 8.62 -3.19
N LEU A 72 -1.04 7.41 -3.13
CA LEU A 72 -1.32 6.76 -1.85
C LEU A 72 -0.03 6.37 -1.12
N SER A 73 1.00 5.99 -1.85
CA SER A 73 2.32 5.69 -1.26
C SER A 73 2.92 6.90 -0.55
N LYS A 74 2.69 8.12 -1.04
CA LYS A 74 3.13 9.35 -0.37
C LYS A 74 2.45 9.55 0.98
N VAL A 75 1.20 9.15 1.10
CA VAL A 75 0.47 9.19 2.38
C VAL A 75 1.16 8.27 3.39
N PHE A 76 1.48 7.06 2.97
CA PHE A 76 2.17 6.10 3.85
C PHE A 76 3.59 6.53 4.19
N ASP A 77 4.31 7.14 3.25
CA ASP A 77 5.63 7.72 3.52
C ASP A 77 5.56 8.75 4.65
N SER A 78 4.53 9.58 4.68
CA SER A 78 4.36 10.57 5.73
C SER A 78 4.10 9.91 7.10
N PHE A 79 3.35 8.81 7.12
CA PHE A 79 3.11 8.04 8.35
C PHE A 79 4.40 7.40 8.87
N VAL A 80 5.19 6.81 7.97
CA VAL A 80 6.47 6.19 8.33
C VAL A 80 7.44 7.22 8.87
N LYS A 81 7.50 8.40 8.28
CA LYS A 81 8.34 9.51 8.77
C LYS A 81 7.93 9.94 10.17
N ALA A 82 6.63 10.01 10.46
CA ALA A 82 6.14 10.36 11.78
C ALA A 82 6.54 9.32 12.84
N PHE A 83 6.85 8.10 12.43
CA PHE A 83 7.31 7.01 13.28
C PHE A 83 8.81 6.73 13.12
N ASP A 84 9.58 7.72 12.68
CA ASP A 84 11.04 7.63 12.52
C ASP A 84 11.51 6.45 11.65
N GLY A 85 10.74 6.12 10.63
CA GLY A 85 11.04 5.02 9.69
C GLY A 85 10.52 3.66 10.13
N ASP A 86 9.79 3.57 11.24
CA ASP A 86 9.23 2.31 11.74
C ASP A 86 7.89 2.01 11.07
N ILE A 87 7.93 1.26 9.97
CA ILE A 87 6.73 0.88 9.19
C ILE A 87 5.78 0.03 10.03
N VAL A 88 6.30 -0.94 10.77
CA VAL A 88 5.47 -1.84 11.58
C VAL A 88 4.74 -1.05 12.67
N GLY A 89 5.46 -0.16 13.36
CA GLY A 89 4.87 0.70 14.37
C GLY A 89 3.80 1.62 13.80
N ALA A 90 4.05 2.22 12.63
CA ALA A 90 3.09 3.10 11.96
C ALA A 90 1.83 2.34 11.56
N SER A 91 1.97 1.14 10.99
CA SER A 91 0.85 0.29 10.59
C SER A 91 0.03 -0.16 11.81
N ASP A 92 0.70 -0.58 12.88
CA ASP A 92 0.03 -1.01 14.12
C ASP A 92 -0.73 0.16 14.77
N ALA A 93 -0.17 1.36 14.77
CA ALA A 93 -0.83 2.55 15.28
C ALA A 93 -2.09 2.89 14.45
N LEU A 94 -2.00 2.78 13.14
CA LEU A 94 -3.14 3.01 12.26
C LEU A 94 -4.27 2.01 12.56
N LYS A 95 -3.93 0.74 12.71
CA LYS A 95 -4.90 -0.30 13.05
C LYS A 95 -5.55 -0.04 14.42
N ALA A 96 -4.76 0.38 15.40
CA ALA A 96 -5.26 0.70 16.74
C ALA A 96 -6.26 1.86 16.74
N GLU A 97 -6.10 2.82 15.82
CA GLU A 97 -7.03 3.94 15.64
C GLU A 97 -8.27 3.58 14.83
N GLY A 98 -8.37 2.37 14.30
CA GLY A 98 -9.50 1.92 13.49
C GLY A 98 -9.34 2.16 12.00
N GLY A 99 -8.14 2.52 11.55
CA GLY A 99 -7.83 2.77 10.16
C GLY A 99 -8.10 4.21 9.73
N ILE A 100 -7.88 4.46 8.45
CA ILE A 100 -8.15 5.76 7.82
C ILE A 100 -9.01 5.55 6.58
N LYS A 101 -10.08 6.33 6.48
CA LYS A 101 -10.95 6.25 5.31
C LYS A 101 -10.42 7.17 4.21
N VAL A 102 -10.22 6.61 3.04
CA VAL A 102 -9.76 7.35 1.87
C VAL A 102 -10.66 7.05 0.68
N LYS A 103 -10.86 8.06 -0.15
CA LYS A 103 -11.57 7.92 -1.41
C LYS A 103 -10.57 8.02 -2.54
N LEU A 104 -10.55 7.02 -3.42
CA LEU A 104 -9.72 7.02 -4.61
C LEU A 104 -10.56 7.46 -5.80
N SER A 105 -10.01 8.30 -6.65
CA SER A 105 -10.66 8.73 -7.88
C SER A 105 -9.62 8.96 -8.98
N LYS A 106 -10.10 8.96 -10.23
CA LYS A 106 -9.25 9.23 -11.38
C LYS A 106 -9.31 10.70 -11.72
N GLY A 107 -8.15 11.28 -11.99
CA GLY A 107 -8.01 12.63 -12.49
C GLY A 107 -7.07 12.68 -13.68
N ARG A 108 -6.88 13.86 -14.23
CA ARG A 108 -5.93 14.10 -15.31
C ARG A 108 -4.97 15.21 -14.93
N THR A 109 -3.70 15.03 -15.30
CA THR A 109 -2.71 16.08 -15.19
C THR A 109 -2.88 17.08 -16.34
N ARG A 110 -2.20 18.23 -16.26
CA ARG A 110 -2.18 19.21 -17.33
C ARG A 110 -1.71 18.63 -18.67
N GLY A 111 -0.81 17.65 -18.63
CA GLY A 111 -0.33 16.97 -19.84
C GLY A 111 -1.27 15.91 -20.40
N GLY A 112 -2.47 15.75 -19.81
CA GLY A 112 -3.46 14.76 -20.25
C GLY A 112 -3.23 13.35 -19.74
N ASN A 113 -2.26 13.13 -18.87
CA ASN A 113 -2.01 11.82 -18.25
C ASN A 113 -3.02 11.53 -17.17
N ASN A 114 -3.49 10.28 -17.13
CA ASN A 114 -4.37 9.82 -16.06
C ASN A 114 -3.58 9.65 -14.77
N ILE A 115 -4.15 10.12 -13.66
CA ILE A 115 -3.61 9.90 -12.31
C ILE A 115 -4.71 9.41 -11.39
N THR A 116 -4.31 8.67 -10.36
CA THR A 116 -5.18 8.32 -9.25
C THR A 116 -5.03 9.37 -8.16
N THR A 117 -6.14 9.96 -7.72
CA THR A 117 -6.13 10.93 -6.63
C THR A 117 -6.67 10.29 -5.35
N VAL A 118 -6.19 10.77 -4.21
CA VAL A 118 -6.57 10.27 -2.89
C VAL A 118 -7.14 11.44 -2.08
N THR A 119 -8.34 11.25 -1.56
CA THR A 119 -8.97 12.21 -0.66
C THR A 119 -9.20 11.53 0.68
N VAL A 120 -8.70 12.12 1.76
CA VAL A 120 -8.99 11.63 3.11
C VAL A 120 -10.39 12.08 3.50
N VAL A 121 -11.21 11.13 3.90
CA VAL A 121 -12.63 11.38 4.21
C VAL A 121 -12.87 11.50 5.72
#